data_1cd5fdbba8f0469c09eefbfcd2059031
#
_entry.id   1cd5fdbba8f0469c09eefbfcd2059031
#
_cell.length_a   1.000
_cell.length_b   1.000
_cell.length_c   1.000
_cell.angle_alpha   90.00
_cell.angle_beta   90.00
_cell.angle_gamma   90.00
#
_symmetry.space_group_name_H-M   'P 1'
#
loop_
_entity.id
_entity.type
_entity.pdbx_description
1 polymer ?
#
loop_
_entity_poly.entity_id
_entity_poly.type
_entity_poly.pdbx_seq_one_letter_code
_entity_poly.pdbx_strand_id
1 'polypeptide(L)'
;MSDFDYGNARLRAMKSRLLSRRTLESLAEAASVQGLITALTNTAYREAVEAALARSTVELAGMDCLAEALRNDLVATVGRARQFFSGAAAELAALTLRRYDVHNVKTVLRGLARQVVASEILSGMLPVGELSVADLAQLAQSADVRVAIDLLATWRMQAAQPLLALRARGRGGDLEVSAMELALDRWYLCAA
;
A
#
# COMPACT_ATOMS: atom_id res chain seq x y z
N MET A 1 15.70 25.52 -13.22
CA MET A 1 15.21 24.14 -13.32
C MET A 1 13.90 24.10 -12.59
N SER A 2 12.83 23.60 -13.21
CA SER A 2 11.55 23.47 -12.51
C SER A 2 11.65 22.39 -11.44
N ASP A 3 10.85 22.49 -10.38
CA ASP A 3 10.80 21.49 -9.27
C ASP A 3 10.50 20.07 -9.78
N PHE A 4 10.00 19.95 -11.01
CA PHE A 4 9.67 18.69 -11.65
C PHE A 4 10.80 18.06 -12.46
N ASP A 5 11.78 18.82 -12.97
CA ASP A 5 12.77 18.34 -13.94
C ASP A 5 13.64 17.22 -13.36
N TYR A 6 14.18 17.44 -12.16
CA TYR A 6 15.00 16.44 -11.48
C TYR A 6 14.21 15.18 -11.17
N GLY A 7 13.04 15.34 -10.56
CA GLY A 7 12.17 14.22 -10.19
C GLY A 7 11.75 13.39 -11.40
N ASN A 8 11.34 14.05 -12.46
CA ASN A 8 10.95 13.39 -13.71
C ASN A 8 12.10 12.63 -14.37
N ALA A 9 13.32 13.20 -14.40
CA ALA A 9 14.49 12.49 -14.91
C ALA A 9 14.79 11.22 -14.11
N ARG A 10 14.73 11.29 -12.78
CA ARG A 10 14.92 10.14 -11.90
C ARG A 10 13.84 9.09 -12.08
N LEU A 11 12.56 9.48 -12.17
CA LEU A 11 11.46 8.56 -12.41
C LEU A 11 11.58 7.86 -13.78
N ARG A 12 12.00 8.57 -14.82
CA ARG A 12 12.26 7.97 -16.15
C ARG A 12 13.37 6.92 -16.07
N ALA A 13 14.45 7.19 -15.34
CA ALA A 13 15.52 6.23 -15.10
C ALA A 13 15.05 5.01 -14.31
N MET A 14 14.13 5.18 -13.33
CA MET A 14 13.52 4.04 -12.61
C MET A 14 12.58 3.26 -13.54
N LYS A 15 11.78 3.95 -14.36
CA LYS A 15 10.87 3.31 -15.31
C LYS A 15 11.59 2.41 -16.31
N SER A 16 12.82 2.73 -16.70
CA SER A 16 13.61 1.91 -17.63
C SER A 16 14.02 0.55 -17.03
N ARG A 17 13.92 0.38 -15.72
CA ARG A 17 14.21 -0.89 -15.00
C ARG A 17 12.98 -1.78 -14.84
N LEU A 18 11.78 -1.29 -15.17
CA LEU A 18 10.57 -2.11 -15.12
C LEU A 18 10.65 -3.23 -16.15
N LEU A 19 10.04 -4.36 -15.80
CA LEU A 19 9.96 -5.51 -16.69
C LEU A 19 9.21 -5.16 -17.97
N SER A 20 9.74 -5.63 -19.11
CA SER A 20 9.04 -5.50 -20.38
C SER A 20 7.79 -6.39 -20.39
N ARG A 21 6.81 -6.03 -21.25
CA ARG A 21 5.62 -6.86 -21.44
C ARG A 21 5.98 -8.30 -21.79
N ARG A 22 6.96 -8.50 -22.67
CA ARG A 22 7.44 -9.84 -23.07
C ARG A 22 8.00 -10.61 -21.87
N THR A 23 8.74 -9.94 -21.01
CA THR A 23 9.26 -10.57 -19.79
C THR A 23 8.12 -10.97 -18.84
N LEU A 24 7.09 -10.11 -18.68
CA LEU A 24 5.91 -10.42 -17.84
C LEU A 24 5.12 -11.62 -18.42
N GLU A 25 4.95 -11.68 -19.74
CA GLU A 25 4.31 -12.81 -20.42
C GLU A 25 5.10 -14.11 -20.18
N SER A 26 6.42 -14.08 -20.31
CA SER A 26 7.29 -15.23 -20.01
C SER A 26 7.24 -15.66 -18.54
N LEU A 27 7.14 -14.71 -17.60
CA LEU A 27 6.98 -15.02 -16.17
C LEU A 27 5.62 -15.66 -15.87
N ALA A 28 4.55 -15.24 -16.59
CA ALA A 28 3.22 -15.82 -16.44
C ALA A 28 3.14 -17.27 -16.94
N GLU A 29 4.02 -17.68 -17.86
CA GLU A 29 4.15 -19.04 -18.36
C GLU A 29 5.00 -19.96 -17.48
N ALA A 30 5.53 -19.46 -16.36
CA ALA A 30 6.37 -20.25 -15.47
C ALA A 30 5.60 -21.45 -14.90
N ALA A 31 6.13 -22.64 -15.09
CA ALA A 31 5.48 -23.90 -14.70
C ALA A 31 5.43 -24.12 -13.17
N SER A 32 6.21 -23.36 -12.41
CA SER A 32 6.30 -23.50 -10.95
C SER A 32 6.70 -22.20 -10.28
N VAL A 33 6.39 -22.06 -8.99
CA VAL A 33 6.83 -20.94 -8.17
C VAL A 33 8.36 -20.84 -8.12
N GLN A 34 9.06 -21.97 -8.05
CA GLN A 34 10.52 -21.99 -8.07
C GLN A 34 11.08 -21.51 -9.41
N GLY A 35 10.45 -21.84 -10.53
CA GLY A 35 10.79 -21.31 -11.85
C GLY A 35 10.59 -19.80 -11.93
N LEU A 36 9.50 -19.30 -11.35
CA LEU A 36 9.22 -17.87 -11.25
C LEU A 36 10.26 -17.13 -10.40
N ILE A 37 10.62 -17.67 -9.24
CA ILE A 37 11.69 -17.12 -8.38
C ILE A 37 13.01 -17.05 -9.16
N THR A 38 13.41 -18.15 -9.80
CA THR A 38 14.65 -18.21 -10.60
C THR A 38 14.64 -17.20 -11.74
N ALA A 39 13.50 -17.02 -12.41
CA ALA A 39 13.37 -16.05 -13.49
C ALA A 39 13.47 -14.60 -12.97
N LEU A 40 12.85 -14.28 -11.82
CA LEU A 40 12.92 -12.95 -11.20
C LEU A 40 14.32 -12.60 -10.67
N THR A 41 15.12 -13.57 -10.20
CA THR A 41 16.50 -13.32 -9.79
C THR A 41 17.43 -12.93 -10.95
N ASN A 42 17.00 -13.09 -12.20
CA ASN A 42 17.69 -12.59 -13.38
C ASN A 42 17.19 -11.21 -13.85
N THR A 43 16.41 -10.52 -13.03
CA THR A 43 15.85 -9.20 -13.32
C THR A 43 16.31 -8.15 -12.31
N ALA A 44 15.76 -6.93 -12.41
CA ALA A 44 15.98 -5.87 -11.42
C ALA A 44 15.41 -6.20 -10.02
N TYR A 45 14.61 -7.25 -9.88
CA TYR A 45 14.01 -7.69 -8.62
C TYR A 45 14.88 -8.70 -7.84
N ARG A 46 16.07 -9.03 -8.34
CA ARG A 46 17.00 -9.99 -7.70
C ARG A 46 17.18 -9.72 -6.21
N GLU A 47 17.60 -8.51 -5.85
CA GLU A 47 17.93 -8.17 -4.46
C GLU A 47 16.72 -8.33 -3.53
N ALA A 48 15.54 -7.94 -3.99
CA ALA A 48 14.30 -8.06 -3.21
C ALA A 48 13.93 -9.54 -2.98
N VAL A 49 14.04 -10.36 -4.02
CA VAL A 49 13.74 -11.80 -3.96
C VAL A 49 14.76 -12.55 -3.09
N GLU A 50 16.05 -12.31 -3.28
CA GLU A 50 17.11 -12.93 -2.48
C GLU A 50 17.00 -12.52 -1.00
N ALA A 51 16.71 -11.25 -0.70
CA ALA A 51 16.52 -10.78 0.67
C ALA A 51 15.29 -11.41 1.35
N ALA A 52 14.22 -11.67 0.62
CA ALA A 52 13.04 -12.34 1.16
C ALA A 52 13.32 -13.84 1.41
N LEU A 53 13.97 -14.51 0.46
CA LEU A 53 14.37 -15.91 0.61
C LEU A 53 15.31 -16.12 1.81
N ALA A 54 16.24 -15.19 2.03
CA ALA A 54 17.16 -15.27 3.17
C ALA A 54 16.47 -15.13 4.54
N ARG A 55 15.31 -14.44 4.59
CA ARG A 55 14.50 -14.30 5.82
C ARG A 55 13.47 -15.40 5.99
N SER A 56 13.12 -16.08 4.91
CA SER A 56 12.12 -17.14 4.91
C SER A 56 12.65 -18.37 5.61
N THR A 57 11.87 -18.94 6.54
CA THR A 57 12.09 -20.30 7.00
C THR A 57 11.63 -21.28 5.92
N VAL A 58 12.23 -22.47 5.88
CA VAL A 58 12.05 -23.50 4.82
C VAL A 58 10.57 -23.79 4.50
N GLU A 59 9.64 -23.54 5.43
CA GLU A 59 8.21 -23.78 5.25
C GLU A 59 7.46 -22.66 4.49
N LEU A 60 8.04 -21.46 4.40
CA LEU A 60 7.42 -20.28 3.76
C LEU A 60 8.01 -19.95 2.38
N ALA A 61 8.89 -20.79 1.83
CA ALA A 61 9.53 -20.57 0.53
C ALA A 61 8.56 -20.83 -0.64
N GLY A 62 7.54 -20.01 -0.75
CA GLY A 62 6.51 -20.14 -1.77
C GLY A 62 6.04 -18.79 -2.31
N MET A 63 4.81 -18.77 -2.78
CA MET A 63 4.18 -17.58 -3.37
C MET A 63 4.09 -16.42 -2.38
N ASP A 64 3.88 -16.69 -1.08
CA ASP A 64 3.76 -15.65 -0.05
C ASP A 64 5.09 -14.92 0.17
N CYS A 65 6.21 -15.66 0.18
CA CYS A 65 7.54 -15.06 0.24
C CYS A 65 7.82 -14.15 -0.96
N LEU A 66 7.42 -14.60 -2.16
CA LEU A 66 7.57 -13.79 -3.37
C LEU A 66 6.68 -12.55 -3.34
N ALA A 67 5.43 -12.69 -2.91
CA ALA A 67 4.50 -11.57 -2.76
C ALA A 67 5.02 -10.54 -1.75
N GLU A 68 5.58 -11.00 -0.63
CA GLU A 68 6.24 -10.13 0.36
C GLU A 68 7.46 -9.41 -0.24
N ALA A 69 8.31 -10.13 -0.98
CA ALA A 69 9.47 -9.55 -1.65
C ALA A 69 9.07 -8.39 -2.57
N LEU A 70 8.11 -8.63 -3.45
CA LEU A 70 7.63 -7.64 -4.42
C LEU A 70 6.93 -6.46 -3.74
N ARG A 71 6.18 -6.70 -2.66
CA ARG A 71 5.57 -5.64 -1.85
C ARG A 71 6.62 -4.75 -1.20
N ASN A 72 7.62 -5.34 -0.57
CA ASN A 72 8.70 -4.61 0.09
C ASN A 72 9.51 -3.79 -0.92
N ASP A 73 9.78 -4.33 -2.12
CA ASP A 73 10.43 -3.58 -3.20
C ASP A 73 9.57 -2.41 -3.69
N LEU A 74 8.26 -2.61 -3.85
CA LEU A 74 7.33 -1.53 -4.20
C LEU A 74 7.36 -0.41 -3.16
N VAL A 75 7.26 -0.73 -1.87
CA VAL A 75 7.30 0.24 -0.77
C VAL A 75 8.62 1.02 -0.78
N ALA A 76 9.75 0.33 -0.89
CA ALA A 76 11.07 0.96 -0.94
C ALA A 76 11.22 1.84 -2.19
N THR A 77 10.73 1.38 -3.34
CA THR A 77 10.81 2.09 -4.62
C THR A 77 9.96 3.36 -4.62
N VAL A 78 8.72 3.31 -4.13
CA VAL A 78 7.86 4.48 -4.00
C VAL A 78 8.39 5.45 -2.95
N GLY A 79 8.90 4.93 -1.82
CA GLY A 79 9.55 5.74 -0.79
C GLY A 79 10.73 6.56 -1.34
N ARG A 80 11.59 5.94 -2.16
CA ARG A 80 12.67 6.64 -2.89
C ARG A 80 12.14 7.67 -3.89
N ALA A 81 11.10 7.33 -4.64
CA ALA A 81 10.51 8.21 -5.65
C ALA A 81 9.97 9.52 -5.01
N ARG A 82 9.37 9.43 -3.83
CA ARG A 82 8.89 10.62 -3.07
C ARG A 82 10.00 11.62 -2.78
N GLN A 83 11.23 11.15 -2.50
CA GLN A 83 12.38 11.99 -2.16
C GLN A 83 12.93 12.78 -3.35
N PHE A 84 12.48 12.50 -4.57
CA PHE A 84 12.93 13.22 -5.77
C PHE A 84 12.20 14.55 -5.99
N PHE A 85 11.15 14.81 -5.23
CA PHE A 85 10.30 15.97 -5.37
C PHE A 85 10.36 16.86 -4.13
N SER A 86 10.25 18.17 -4.33
CA SER A 86 10.17 19.20 -3.29
C SER A 86 9.07 20.19 -3.65
N GLY A 87 8.70 21.07 -2.69
CA GLY A 87 7.70 22.12 -2.92
C GLY A 87 6.37 21.58 -3.48
N ALA A 88 5.77 22.29 -4.41
CA ALA A 88 4.49 21.94 -5.03
C ALA A 88 4.50 20.57 -5.73
N ALA A 89 5.66 20.15 -6.27
CA ALA A 89 5.78 18.83 -6.88
C ALA A 89 5.68 17.69 -5.85
N ALA A 90 6.22 17.89 -4.64
CA ALA A 90 6.07 16.93 -3.55
C ALA A 90 4.61 16.84 -3.06
N GLU A 91 3.89 17.96 -3.02
CA GLU A 91 2.47 17.99 -2.67
C GLU A 91 1.62 17.18 -3.69
N LEU A 92 1.87 17.36 -4.98
CA LEU A 92 1.19 16.59 -6.04
C LEU A 92 1.53 15.09 -5.96
N ALA A 93 2.80 14.75 -5.68
CA ALA A 93 3.20 13.37 -5.48
C ALA A 93 2.49 12.77 -4.26
N ALA A 94 2.41 13.50 -3.14
CA ALA A 94 1.69 13.06 -1.94
C ALA A 94 0.19 12.87 -2.22
N LEU A 95 -0.46 13.79 -2.97
CA LEU A 95 -1.84 13.66 -3.37
C LEU A 95 -2.07 12.38 -4.20
N THR A 96 -1.18 12.09 -5.15
CA THR A 96 -1.24 10.87 -5.95
C THR A 96 -1.10 9.60 -5.10
N LEU A 97 -0.23 9.64 -4.08
CA LEU A 97 0.02 8.49 -3.19
C LEU A 97 -1.05 8.30 -2.12
N ARG A 98 -1.89 9.30 -1.86
CA ARG A 98 -3.03 9.22 -0.92
C ARG A 98 -3.97 8.05 -1.25
N ARG A 99 -4.03 7.61 -2.51
CA ARG A 99 -4.76 6.39 -2.91
C ARG A 99 -4.36 5.15 -2.11
N TYR A 100 -3.10 5.07 -1.69
CA TYR A 100 -2.60 3.95 -0.90
C TYR A 100 -3.06 4.06 0.56
N ASP A 101 -3.16 5.27 1.12
CA ASP A 101 -3.75 5.46 2.44
C ASP A 101 -5.22 5.05 2.45
N VAL A 102 -5.97 5.43 1.41
CA VAL A 102 -7.36 4.96 1.23
C VAL A 102 -7.43 3.44 1.14
N HIS A 103 -6.55 2.81 0.35
CA HIS A 103 -6.46 1.36 0.27
C HIS A 103 -6.18 0.72 1.64
N ASN A 104 -5.20 1.24 2.37
CA ASN A 104 -4.81 0.75 3.69
C ASN A 104 -5.95 0.90 4.70
N VAL A 105 -6.59 2.07 4.77
CA VAL A 105 -7.74 2.30 5.65
C VAL A 105 -8.88 1.33 5.33
N LYS A 106 -9.22 1.13 4.05
CA LYS A 106 -10.24 0.14 3.65
C LYS A 106 -9.87 -1.28 4.09
N THR A 107 -8.58 -1.66 3.95
CA THR A 107 -8.09 -2.98 4.36
C THR A 107 -8.26 -3.17 5.87
N VAL A 108 -7.94 -2.14 6.68
CA VAL A 108 -8.19 -2.15 8.13
C VAL A 108 -9.67 -2.31 8.43
N LEU A 109 -10.52 -1.47 7.87
CA LEU A 109 -11.95 -1.47 8.16
C LEU A 109 -12.60 -2.83 7.81
N ARG A 110 -12.22 -3.44 6.67
CA ARG A 110 -12.67 -4.79 6.30
C ARG A 110 -12.18 -5.86 7.28
N GLY A 111 -10.89 -5.80 7.63
CA GLY A 111 -10.29 -6.76 8.54
C GLY A 111 -10.93 -6.71 9.91
N LEU A 112 -11.08 -5.52 10.50
CA LEU A 112 -11.71 -5.33 11.80
C LEU A 112 -13.19 -5.75 11.80
N ALA A 113 -13.94 -5.41 10.75
CA ALA A 113 -15.35 -5.81 10.62
C ALA A 113 -15.52 -7.33 10.51
N ARG A 114 -14.50 -8.05 10.02
CA ARG A 114 -14.48 -9.51 9.90
C ARG A 114 -13.72 -10.20 11.03
N GLN A 115 -13.24 -9.44 12.00
CA GLN A 115 -12.44 -9.95 13.14
C GLN A 115 -11.17 -10.71 12.69
N VAL A 116 -10.57 -10.27 11.57
CA VAL A 116 -9.30 -10.81 11.06
C VAL A 116 -8.17 -10.39 12.00
N VAL A 117 -7.20 -11.27 12.23
CA VAL A 117 -6.05 -10.97 13.10
C VAL A 117 -5.18 -9.86 12.48
N ALA A 118 -4.60 -9.00 13.34
CA ALA A 118 -3.84 -7.82 12.92
C ALA A 118 -2.68 -8.15 11.96
N SER A 119 -1.98 -9.27 12.16
CA SER A 119 -0.88 -9.71 11.26
C SER A 119 -1.35 -9.98 9.83
N GLU A 120 -2.53 -10.57 9.68
CA GLU A 120 -3.12 -10.82 8.37
C GLU A 120 -3.60 -9.52 7.71
N ILE A 121 -4.22 -8.61 8.49
CA ILE A 121 -4.58 -7.27 7.99
C ILE A 121 -3.34 -6.55 7.46
N LEU A 122 -2.24 -6.54 8.24
CA LEU A 122 -0.98 -5.89 7.88
C LEU A 122 -0.34 -6.47 6.61
N SER A 123 -0.48 -7.77 6.37
CA SER A 123 0.07 -8.42 5.18
C SER A 123 -0.49 -7.89 3.87
N GLY A 124 -1.69 -7.30 3.87
CA GLY A 124 -2.34 -6.69 2.70
C GLY A 124 -2.04 -5.20 2.49
N MET A 125 -1.28 -4.55 3.39
CA MET A 125 -1.09 -3.11 3.35
C MET A 125 0.13 -2.65 2.56
N LEU A 126 0.06 -1.41 2.05
CA LEU A 126 1.11 -0.74 1.29
C LEU A 126 1.43 0.62 1.95
N PRO A 127 2.41 0.67 2.88
CA PRO A 127 2.78 1.89 3.63
C PRO A 127 3.61 2.85 2.75
N VAL A 128 3.02 3.37 1.70
CA VAL A 128 3.66 4.29 0.74
C VAL A 128 3.04 5.67 0.72
N GLY A 129 1.92 5.86 1.41
CA GLY A 129 1.22 7.11 1.57
C GLY A 129 1.73 7.95 2.74
N GLU A 130 0.82 8.59 3.45
CA GLU A 130 1.04 9.41 4.63
C GLU A 130 1.13 8.56 5.90
N LEU A 131 0.35 7.46 5.97
CA LEU A 131 0.36 6.51 7.07
C LEU A 131 1.64 5.69 7.09
N SER A 132 2.37 5.77 8.20
CA SER A 132 3.58 4.97 8.44
C SER A 132 3.24 3.51 8.77
N VAL A 133 4.27 2.63 8.76
CA VAL A 133 4.14 1.24 9.21
C VAL A 133 3.62 1.16 10.65
N ALA A 134 4.08 2.06 11.53
CA ALA A 134 3.66 2.10 12.93
C ALA A 134 2.18 2.51 13.06
N ASP A 135 1.74 3.51 12.30
CA ASP A 135 0.35 3.95 12.28
C ASP A 135 -0.57 2.83 11.80
N LEU A 136 -0.18 2.15 10.72
CA LEU A 136 -0.94 1.02 10.18
C LEU A 136 -1.00 -0.16 11.16
N ALA A 137 0.09 -0.44 11.87
CA ALA A 137 0.10 -1.46 12.92
C ALA A 137 -0.85 -1.11 14.06
N GLN A 138 -0.88 0.14 14.49
CA GLN A 138 -1.78 0.61 15.54
C GLN A 138 -3.24 0.56 15.08
N LEU A 139 -3.54 0.96 13.85
CA LEU A 139 -4.89 0.84 13.27
C LEU A 139 -5.36 -0.61 13.19
N ALA A 140 -4.50 -1.53 12.74
CA ALA A 140 -4.85 -2.95 12.62
C ALA A 140 -5.09 -3.63 13.99
N GLN A 141 -4.52 -3.08 15.07
CA GLN A 141 -4.71 -3.54 16.44
C GLN A 141 -5.92 -2.90 17.15
N SER A 142 -6.67 -2.03 16.48
CA SER A 142 -7.88 -1.43 17.05
C SER A 142 -8.89 -2.50 17.43
N ALA A 143 -9.62 -2.27 18.52
CA ALA A 143 -10.61 -3.24 19.02
C ALA A 143 -11.76 -3.45 18.03
N ASP A 144 -12.15 -2.40 17.33
CA ASP A 144 -13.21 -2.40 16.32
C ASP A 144 -13.06 -1.26 15.31
N VAL A 145 -13.96 -1.22 14.35
CA VAL A 145 -14.03 -0.19 13.29
C VAL A 145 -14.20 1.23 13.87
N ARG A 146 -14.94 1.39 14.97
CA ARG A 146 -15.21 2.70 15.58
C ARG A 146 -13.94 3.27 16.19
N VAL A 147 -13.21 2.42 16.93
CA VAL A 147 -11.91 2.79 17.52
C VAL A 147 -10.90 3.18 16.43
N ALA A 148 -10.85 2.44 15.33
CA ALA A 148 -9.97 2.78 14.21
C ALA A 148 -10.31 4.13 13.57
N ILE A 149 -11.60 4.46 13.41
CA ILE A 149 -12.05 5.78 12.91
C ILE A 149 -11.67 6.90 13.88
N ASP A 150 -11.85 6.69 15.19
CA ASP A 150 -11.49 7.67 16.22
C ASP A 150 -9.98 7.90 16.28
N LEU A 151 -9.19 6.86 16.06
CA LEU A 151 -7.73 6.96 15.98
C LEU A 151 -7.29 7.80 14.77
N LEU A 152 -7.86 7.55 13.59
CA LEU A 152 -7.63 8.37 12.41
C LEU A 152 -8.00 9.84 12.63
N ALA A 153 -9.10 10.09 13.35
CA ALA A 153 -9.54 11.44 13.70
C ALA A 153 -8.57 12.11 14.69
N THR A 154 -8.09 11.37 15.67
CA THR A 154 -7.09 11.84 16.66
C THR A 154 -5.79 12.25 15.97
N TRP A 155 -5.36 11.53 14.96
CA TRP A 155 -4.19 11.87 14.13
C TRP A 155 -4.48 12.98 13.11
N ARG A 156 -5.69 13.52 13.09
CA ARG A 156 -6.14 14.54 12.14
C ARG A 156 -6.01 14.12 10.67
N MET A 157 -6.08 12.81 10.42
CA MET A 157 -6.08 12.29 9.06
C MET A 157 -7.33 12.74 8.32
N GLN A 158 -7.15 13.32 7.14
CA GLN A 158 -8.28 13.81 6.34
C GLN A 158 -9.26 12.68 5.95
N ALA A 159 -8.74 11.46 5.80
CA ALA A 159 -9.55 10.26 5.54
C ALA A 159 -10.57 9.94 6.65
N ALA A 160 -10.38 10.46 7.87
CA ALA A 160 -11.36 10.30 8.95
C ALA A 160 -12.67 11.07 8.69
N GLN A 161 -12.61 12.21 7.98
CA GLN A 161 -13.76 13.11 7.79
C GLN A 161 -14.97 12.42 7.13
N PRO A 162 -14.85 11.73 5.98
CA PRO A 162 -15.97 11.04 5.37
C PRO A 162 -16.55 9.92 6.25
N LEU A 163 -15.71 9.24 7.04
CA LEU A 163 -16.13 8.19 7.96
C LEU A 163 -16.90 8.74 9.16
N LEU A 164 -16.43 9.85 9.75
CA LEU A 164 -17.14 10.57 10.82
C LEU A 164 -18.48 11.13 10.34
N ALA A 165 -18.53 11.69 9.13
CA ALA A 165 -19.76 12.19 8.53
C ALA A 165 -20.76 11.05 8.28
N LEU A 166 -20.30 9.88 7.87
CA LEU A 166 -21.14 8.69 7.69
C LEU A 166 -21.68 8.21 9.04
N ARG A 167 -20.83 8.15 10.07
CA ARG A 167 -21.20 7.76 11.43
C ARG A 167 -22.25 8.70 12.03
N ALA A 168 -22.12 10.01 11.81
CA ALA A 168 -23.08 11.00 12.28
C ALA A 168 -24.46 10.88 11.62
N ARG A 169 -24.54 10.37 10.39
CA ARG A 169 -25.82 10.14 9.66
C ARG A 169 -26.47 8.82 10.06
N GLY A 170 -25.66 7.81 10.44
CA GLY A 170 -26.14 6.51 10.93
C GLY A 170 -26.70 6.66 12.32
N ARG A 171 -28.00 6.37 12.53
CA ARG A 171 -28.69 6.47 13.82
C ARG A 171 -28.23 5.41 14.83
N GLY A 172 -26.90 5.30 15.08
CA GLY A 172 -26.34 4.42 16.11
C GLY A 172 -26.20 2.93 15.72
N GLY A 173 -26.53 2.55 14.49
CA GLY A 173 -26.31 1.19 13.95
C GLY A 173 -24.86 0.93 13.55
N ASP A 174 -24.55 -0.34 13.25
CA ASP A 174 -23.25 -0.72 12.72
C ASP A 174 -23.03 -0.09 11.33
N LEU A 175 -21.83 0.47 11.16
CA LEU A 175 -21.44 1.05 9.87
C LEU A 175 -21.17 -0.08 8.88
N GLU A 176 -21.92 -0.08 7.80
CA GLU A 176 -21.70 -1.04 6.71
C GLU A 176 -20.35 -0.76 6.02
N VAL A 177 -19.53 -1.79 5.86
CA VAL A 177 -18.18 -1.68 5.26
C VAL A 177 -18.24 -1.07 3.87
N SER A 178 -19.19 -1.51 3.04
CA SER A 178 -19.40 -0.99 1.69
C SER A 178 -19.68 0.52 1.67
N ALA A 179 -20.48 1.00 2.62
CA ALA A 179 -20.79 2.44 2.74
C ALA A 179 -19.55 3.25 3.15
N MET A 180 -18.72 2.72 4.05
CA MET A 180 -17.45 3.33 4.45
C MET A 180 -16.46 3.41 3.28
N GLU A 181 -16.32 2.32 2.52
CA GLU A 181 -15.46 2.27 1.35
C GLU A 181 -15.89 3.27 0.28
N LEU A 182 -17.19 3.34 -0.01
CA LEU A 182 -17.74 4.29 -0.95
C LEU A 182 -17.52 5.75 -0.50
N ALA A 183 -17.65 6.01 0.81
CA ALA A 183 -17.40 7.35 1.36
C ALA A 183 -15.92 7.76 1.19
N LEU A 184 -14.99 6.84 1.43
CA LEU A 184 -13.55 7.05 1.22
C LEU A 184 -13.21 7.28 -0.26
N ASP A 185 -13.78 6.47 -1.16
CA ASP A 185 -13.54 6.63 -2.61
C ASP A 185 -14.06 7.97 -3.13
N ARG A 186 -15.27 8.34 -2.75
CA ARG A 186 -15.84 9.64 -3.13
C ARG A 186 -14.99 10.80 -2.60
N TRP A 187 -14.59 10.72 -1.33
CA TRP A 187 -13.72 11.74 -0.73
C TRP A 187 -12.41 11.87 -1.50
N TYR A 188 -11.73 10.74 -1.79
CA TYR A 188 -10.47 10.74 -2.53
C TYR A 188 -10.63 11.36 -3.93
N LEU A 189 -11.65 10.94 -4.67
CA LEU A 189 -11.90 11.44 -6.03
C LEU A 189 -12.31 12.92 -6.08
N CYS A 190 -12.92 13.44 -5.01
CA CYS A 190 -13.25 14.87 -4.92
C CYS A 190 -12.08 15.72 -4.44
N ALA A 191 -11.07 15.13 -3.81
CA ALA A 191 -9.89 15.83 -3.30
C ALA A 191 -8.70 15.78 -4.27
N ALA A 192 -8.75 14.90 -5.27
CA ALA A 192 -7.72 14.73 -6.32
C ALA A 192 -8.02 15.63 -7.53
#